data_65e9e98f36db94f2395c82728f134eb9
#
_entry.id   65e9e98f36db94f2395c82728f134eb9
#
_cell.length_a   1.000
_cell.length_b   1.000
_cell.length_c   1.000
_cell.angle_alpha   90.00
_cell.angle_beta   90.00
_cell.angle_gamma   90.00
#
_symmetry.space_group_name_H-M   'P 1'
#
loop_
_entity.id
_entity.type
_entity.pdbx_description
1 polymer ?
#
loop_
_entity_poly.entity_id
_entity_poly.type
_entity_poly.pdbx_seq_one_letter_code
_entity_poly.pdbx_strand_id
1 'polypeptide(L)'
;MFREFFRFELSYWFRGVMVYVFLAVMALLYAIATGSELVQISPTGGNLLRNSSHAIATWYIGASLLTSFMAAAIYDSSASRDYANKMSDILFSKPLSKWGFLGGRFAGASLVALLPCLGVTFGILIANLIHQSDTELWGPLDLGKHLKPYWLFVIPNSLIFGSVVFAVASITRNTLYSFLSLLAFLMVIGVTQSVASQLDYEWLASWLDPLGAAAFEDATKYWTISDRNTRDIPVTAMMVWNRILWLGLATVVFLWVANRFRFETAVRREGRRWGGVRSAVIVPQGGGSIEGEVGVSGGVLGVVGNGVQTRWLTQFWSALRSDMSAVVFSKTFLIVLLFTLINVGFSLAFGNFDSYGVRTFPVTYQMVETISSAFLIMPLALITFFSGVLVWRDRDNRFHEILGATPVPNSVFTAARWVAMVAVLLSVLLLGIAIGVFYQWTQGYTRFQLGVYLQEMVGITGLRLLFLLVIGFVAHTLAPNKYVGYSLFVFYFVVD
;
A
#
# COMPACT_ATOMS: atom_id res chain seq x y z
N MET A 1 -21.52 -24.04 -0.58
CA MET A 1 -21.23 -22.62 -0.81
C MET A 1 -19.88 -22.18 -0.26
N PHE A 2 -19.59 -22.23 1.07
CA PHE A 2 -18.26 -21.86 1.60
C PHE A 2 -17.13 -22.59 0.87
N ARG A 3 -17.19 -23.92 0.78
CA ARG A 3 -16.19 -24.77 0.13
C ARG A 3 -15.98 -24.40 -1.35
N GLU A 4 -17.04 -24.03 -2.06
CA GLU A 4 -16.95 -23.66 -3.48
C GLU A 4 -16.22 -22.34 -3.69
N PHE A 5 -16.54 -21.30 -2.91
CA PHE A 5 -15.83 -20.04 -2.96
C PHE A 5 -14.38 -20.17 -2.50
N PHE A 6 -14.11 -20.95 -1.47
CA PHE A 6 -12.76 -21.25 -1.01
C PHE A 6 -11.93 -21.93 -2.11
N ARG A 7 -12.46 -23.02 -2.72
CA ARG A 7 -11.76 -23.73 -3.81
C ARG A 7 -11.59 -22.84 -5.05
N PHE A 8 -12.58 -22.01 -5.34
CA PHE A 8 -12.50 -21.06 -6.45
C PHE A 8 -11.35 -20.05 -6.21
N GLU A 9 -11.20 -19.48 -5.02
CA GLU A 9 -10.11 -18.56 -4.71
C GLU A 9 -8.75 -19.24 -4.87
N LEU A 10 -8.57 -20.43 -4.34
CA LEU A 10 -7.33 -21.18 -4.48
C LEU A 10 -7.04 -21.46 -5.97
N SER A 11 -8.02 -21.97 -6.71
CA SER A 11 -7.84 -22.26 -8.13
C SER A 11 -7.51 -21.02 -8.95
N TYR A 12 -8.11 -19.88 -8.64
CA TYR A 12 -7.87 -18.62 -9.32
C TYR A 12 -6.43 -18.15 -9.14
N TRP A 13 -5.96 -18.11 -7.87
CA TRP A 13 -4.63 -17.62 -7.55
C TRP A 13 -3.52 -18.58 -7.99
N PHE A 14 -3.70 -19.89 -7.81
CA PHE A 14 -2.70 -20.88 -8.26
C PHE A 14 -2.60 -21.04 -9.79
N ARG A 15 -3.62 -20.68 -10.54
CA ARG A 15 -3.53 -20.61 -11.99
C ARG A 15 -2.88 -19.31 -12.50
N GLY A 16 -2.89 -18.29 -11.67
CA GLY A 16 -2.26 -17.01 -11.96
C GLY A 16 -0.76 -17.03 -11.64
N VAL A 17 0.02 -16.27 -12.39
CA VAL A 17 1.48 -16.15 -12.19
C VAL A 17 1.82 -15.28 -10.96
N MET A 18 0.89 -14.45 -10.51
CA MET A 18 1.15 -13.37 -9.55
C MET A 18 1.66 -13.85 -8.18
N VAL A 19 1.10 -14.95 -7.66
CA VAL A 19 1.52 -15.51 -6.36
C VAL A 19 2.94 -16.03 -6.42
N TYR A 20 3.31 -16.67 -7.54
CA TYR A 20 4.67 -17.17 -7.75
C TYR A 20 5.68 -16.04 -7.91
N VAL A 21 5.29 -14.94 -8.56
CA VAL A 21 6.11 -13.72 -8.63
C VAL A 21 6.32 -13.15 -7.24
N PHE A 22 5.30 -13.03 -6.41
CA PHE A 22 5.43 -12.55 -5.04
C PHE A 22 6.35 -13.43 -4.19
N LEU A 23 6.20 -14.74 -4.31
CA LEU A 23 7.07 -15.71 -3.62
C LEU A 23 8.52 -15.58 -4.09
N ALA A 24 8.76 -15.51 -5.42
CA ALA A 24 10.09 -15.37 -5.99
C ALA A 24 10.76 -14.04 -5.59
N VAL A 25 10.00 -12.95 -5.61
CA VAL A 25 10.47 -11.62 -5.18
C VAL A 25 10.91 -11.66 -3.73
N MET A 26 10.10 -12.25 -2.83
CA MET A 26 10.45 -12.37 -1.42
C MET A 26 11.65 -13.31 -1.21
N ALA A 27 11.74 -14.40 -1.96
CA ALA A 27 12.88 -15.31 -1.88
C ALA A 27 14.19 -14.63 -2.31
N LEU A 28 14.16 -13.90 -3.41
CA LEU A 28 15.32 -13.16 -3.91
C LEU A 28 15.74 -12.05 -2.94
N LEU A 29 14.76 -11.24 -2.48
CA LEU A 29 15.00 -10.17 -1.52
C LEU A 29 15.69 -10.69 -0.25
N TYR A 30 15.14 -11.74 0.35
CA TYR A 30 15.68 -12.28 1.59
C TYR A 30 16.97 -13.10 1.39
N ALA A 31 17.19 -13.67 0.21
CA ALA A 31 18.49 -14.28 -0.13
C ALA A 31 19.59 -13.20 -0.19
N ILE A 32 19.31 -12.06 -0.81
CA ILE A 32 20.24 -10.93 -0.87
C ILE A 32 20.40 -10.29 0.52
N ALA A 33 19.31 -9.97 1.22
CA ALA A 33 19.35 -9.29 2.51
C ALA A 33 20.09 -10.10 3.58
N THR A 34 19.86 -11.42 3.63
CA THR A 34 20.53 -12.30 4.60
C THR A 34 21.94 -12.71 4.17
N GLY A 35 22.21 -12.77 2.85
CA GLY A 35 23.54 -13.11 2.31
C GLY A 35 24.50 -11.93 2.30
N SER A 36 24.02 -10.68 2.26
CA SER A 36 24.87 -9.49 2.20
C SER A 36 25.31 -9.03 3.60
N GLU A 37 26.46 -8.38 3.67
CA GLU A 37 26.94 -7.72 4.89
C GLU A 37 26.30 -6.35 5.14
N LEU A 38 25.56 -5.84 4.15
CA LEU A 38 24.94 -4.52 4.20
C LEU A 38 23.80 -4.44 5.21
N VAL A 39 23.10 -5.56 5.48
CA VAL A 39 21.98 -5.60 6.40
C VAL A 39 22.41 -6.26 7.71
N GLN A 40 22.54 -5.46 8.76
CA GLN A 40 22.88 -5.94 10.10
C GLN A 40 21.60 -6.09 10.94
N ILE A 41 21.33 -7.30 11.44
CA ILE A 41 20.18 -7.60 12.31
C ILE A 41 20.41 -7.08 13.74
N SER A 42 21.65 -6.86 14.13
CA SER A 42 22.00 -6.40 15.47
C SER A 42 22.95 -5.21 15.41
N PRO A 43 22.64 -4.08 16.05
CA PRO A 43 23.53 -2.93 16.11
C PRO A 43 24.77 -3.16 16.97
N THR A 44 24.86 -4.29 17.69
CA THR A 44 25.93 -4.55 18.68
C THR A 44 27.16 -5.27 18.13
N GLY A 45 27.32 -5.38 16.80
CA GLY A 45 28.58 -5.80 16.16
C GLY A 45 29.15 -7.17 16.59
N GLY A 46 28.30 -8.09 17.05
CA GLY A 46 28.74 -9.42 17.48
C GLY A 46 28.44 -10.49 16.41
N ASN A 47 29.08 -11.66 16.54
CA ASN A 47 28.88 -12.84 15.69
C ASN A 47 27.49 -13.46 15.92
N LEU A 48 26.41 -12.74 15.50
CA LEU A 48 25.06 -13.26 15.51
C LEU A 48 24.85 -14.14 14.27
N LEU A 49 24.51 -15.41 14.49
CA LEU A 49 24.21 -16.32 13.38
C LEU A 49 22.95 -15.84 12.62
N ARG A 50 23.09 -15.66 11.31
CA ARG A 50 22.04 -15.14 10.42
C ARG A 50 20.85 -16.08 10.29
N ASN A 51 21.04 -17.38 10.57
CA ASN A 51 20.01 -18.42 10.61
C ASN A 51 19.70 -18.91 12.04
N SER A 52 19.99 -18.10 13.08
CA SER A 52 19.55 -18.38 14.45
C SER A 52 18.04 -18.23 14.57
N SER A 53 17.41 -18.87 15.54
CA SER A 53 15.96 -18.73 15.78
C SER A 53 15.55 -17.27 16.01
N HIS A 54 16.37 -16.50 16.72
CA HIS A 54 16.16 -15.08 16.95
C HIS A 54 16.22 -14.28 15.64
N ALA A 55 17.26 -14.48 14.83
CA ALA A 55 17.40 -13.78 13.55
C ALA A 55 16.27 -14.12 12.58
N ILE A 56 15.88 -15.39 12.47
CA ILE A 56 14.75 -15.83 11.64
C ILE A 56 13.45 -15.17 12.10
N ALA A 57 13.18 -15.07 13.41
CA ALA A 57 12.00 -14.38 13.93
C ALA A 57 11.98 -12.89 13.53
N THR A 58 13.10 -12.21 13.69
CA THR A 58 13.26 -10.79 13.30
C THR A 58 13.01 -10.61 11.80
N TRP A 59 13.56 -11.51 10.96
CA TRP A 59 13.29 -11.50 9.52
C TRP A 59 11.82 -11.69 9.18
N TYR A 60 11.11 -12.60 9.84
CA TYR A 60 9.68 -12.80 9.59
C TYR A 60 8.80 -11.66 10.07
N ILE A 61 9.16 -11.02 11.18
CA ILE A 61 8.45 -9.82 11.65
C ILE A 61 8.58 -8.69 10.62
N GLY A 62 9.79 -8.41 10.17
CA GLY A 62 10.03 -7.43 9.11
C GLY A 62 9.36 -7.79 7.78
N ALA A 63 9.45 -9.08 7.38
CA ALA A 63 8.78 -9.59 6.19
C ALA A 63 7.27 -9.46 6.24
N SER A 64 6.65 -9.58 7.42
CA SER A 64 5.20 -9.43 7.59
C SER A 64 4.73 -8.03 7.17
N LEU A 65 5.55 -7.00 7.39
CA LEU A 65 5.25 -5.65 6.95
C LEU A 65 5.25 -5.55 5.41
N LEU A 66 6.25 -6.12 4.75
CA LEU A 66 6.36 -6.10 3.29
C LEU A 66 5.28 -6.95 2.62
N THR A 67 5.08 -8.16 3.13
CA THR A 67 4.05 -9.05 2.60
C THR A 67 2.64 -8.54 2.87
N SER A 68 2.43 -7.61 3.81
CA SER A 68 1.12 -6.98 4.02
C SER A 68 0.63 -6.22 2.77
N PHE A 69 1.54 -5.61 1.99
CA PHE A 69 1.20 -4.96 0.72
C PHE A 69 0.83 -5.98 -0.37
N MET A 70 1.55 -7.10 -0.44
CA MET A 70 1.22 -8.18 -1.37
C MET A 70 -0.10 -8.85 -0.97
N ALA A 71 -0.28 -9.10 0.31
CA ALA A 71 -1.52 -9.62 0.88
C ALA A 71 -2.70 -8.66 0.62
N ALA A 72 -2.49 -7.35 0.72
CA ALA A 72 -3.53 -6.36 0.40
C ALA A 72 -4.05 -6.51 -1.04
N ALA A 73 -3.18 -6.75 -2.02
CA ALA A 73 -3.59 -7.02 -3.39
C ALA A 73 -4.44 -8.30 -3.50
N ILE A 74 -4.09 -9.35 -2.75
CA ILE A 74 -4.83 -10.62 -2.72
C ILE A 74 -6.21 -10.44 -2.09
N TYR A 75 -6.29 -9.83 -0.91
CA TYR A 75 -7.54 -9.60 -0.19
C TYR A 75 -8.46 -8.62 -0.92
N ASP A 76 -7.91 -7.53 -1.48
CA ASP A 76 -8.67 -6.58 -2.29
C ASP A 76 -9.28 -7.26 -3.52
N SER A 77 -8.46 -7.98 -4.28
CA SER A 77 -8.93 -8.72 -5.47
C SER A 77 -10.02 -9.73 -5.10
N SER A 78 -9.84 -10.48 -4.00
CA SER A 78 -10.83 -11.48 -3.58
C SER A 78 -12.16 -10.86 -3.15
N ALA A 79 -12.15 -9.64 -2.59
CA ALA A 79 -13.35 -8.94 -2.17
C ALA A 79 -14.05 -8.16 -3.31
N SER A 80 -13.29 -7.59 -4.25
CA SER A 80 -13.80 -6.60 -5.22
C SER A 80 -13.90 -7.11 -6.66
N ARG A 81 -13.26 -8.24 -6.99
CA ARG A 81 -13.12 -8.76 -8.36
C ARG A 81 -14.44 -8.93 -9.13
N ASP A 82 -15.50 -9.41 -8.47
CA ASP A 82 -16.78 -9.63 -9.14
C ASP A 82 -17.42 -8.32 -9.60
N TYR A 83 -17.19 -7.26 -8.83
CA TYR A 83 -17.64 -5.92 -9.21
C TYR A 83 -16.77 -5.32 -10.32
N ALA A 84 -15.46 -5.50 -10.23
CA ALA A 84 -14.52 -5.01 -11.24
C ALA A 84 -14.77 -5.65 -12.62
N ASN A 85 -15.09 -6.95 -12.64
CA ASN A 85 -15.38 -7.69 -13.87
C ASN A 85 -16.87 -7.64 -14.29
N LYS A 86 -17.71 -6.83 -13.62
CA LYS A 86 -19.16 -6.71 -13.89
C LYS A 86 -19.94 -8.04 -13.80
N MET A 87 -19.40 -9.00 -13.03
CA MET A 87 -20.03 -10.32 -12.81
C MET A 87 -21.01 -10.32 -11.63
N SER A 88 -21.04 -9.23 -10.87
CA SER A 88 -21.89 -9.09 -9.67
C SER A 88 -23.38 -9.34 -9.96
N ASP A 89 -23.88 -8.87 -11.09
CA ASP A 89 -25.32 -8.97 -11.41
C ASP A 89 -25.72 -10.42 -11.69
N ILE A 90 -24.87 -11.17 -12.37
CA ILE A 90 -25.09 -12.60 -12.66
C ILE A 90 -24.90 -13.45 -11.39
N LEU A 91 -23.86 -13.15 -10.60
CA LEU A 91 -23.55 -13.91 -9.41
C LEU A 91 -24.60 -13.72 -8.30
N PHE A 92 -25.03 -12.46 -8.09
CA PHE A 92 -25.95 -12.12 -7.00
C PHE A 92 -27.44 -12.31 -7.33
N SER A 93 -27.75 -12.71 -8.58
CA SER A 93 -29.10 -13.20 -8.94
C SER A 93 -29.40 -14.57 -8.34
N LYS A 94 -28.36 -15.30 -7.90
CA LYS A 94 -28.51 -16.62 -7.26
C LYS A 94 -28.67 -16.50 -5.74
N PRO A 95 -29.37 -17.43 -5.09
CA PRO A 95 -29.54 -17.43 -3.63
C PRO A 95 -28.22 -17.76 -2.92
N LEU A 96 -27.41 -16.73 -2.65
CA LEU A 96 -26.11 -16.88 -1.99
C LEU A 96 -26.19 -16.58 -0.51
N SER A 97 -25.53 -17.43 0.31
CA SER A 97 -25.30 -17.16 1.71
C SER A 97 -24.16 -16.16 1.87
N LYS A 98 -24.39 -15.05 2.60
CA LYS A 98 -23.36 -14.04 2.89
C LYS A 98 -22.12 -14.65 3.55
N TRP A 99 -22.34 -15.49 4.54
CA TRP A 99 -21.26 -16.17 5.28
C TRP A 99 -20.49 -17.14 4.40
N GLY A 100 -21.18 -17.90 3.54
CA GLY A 100 -20.54 -18.78 2.60
C GLY A 100 -19.71 -18.03 1.56
N PHE A 101 -20.21 -16.90 1.06
CA PHE A 101 -19.53 -16.05 0.09
C PHE A 101 -18.31 -15.35 0.70
N LEU A 102 -18.52 -14.53 1.74
CA LEU A 102 -17.44 -13.74 2.34
C LEU A 102 -16.42 -14.63 3.06
N GLY A 103 -16.90 -15.62 3.83
CA GLY A 103 -16.03 -16.53 4.56
C GLY A 103 -15.16 -17.39 3.64
N GLY A 104 -15.74 -17.93 2.57
CA GLY A 104 -14.99 -18.73 1.60
C GLY A 104 -13.92 -17.91 0.88
N ARG A 105 -14.25 -16.66 0.48
CA ARG A 105 -13.29 -15.75 -0.16
C ARG A 105 -12.21 -15.29 0.80
N PHE A 106 -12.57 -14.88 2.01
CA PHE A 106 -11.60 -14.46 3.02
C PHE A 106 -10.64 -15.59 3.39
N ALA A 107 -11.16 -16.78 3.67
CA ALA A 107 -10.32 -17.94 4.03
C ALA A 107 -9.40 -18.37 2.87
N GLY A 108 -9.91 -18.37 1.62
CA GLY A 108 -9.10 -18.65 0.44
C GLY A 108 -8.01 -17.63 0.23
N ALA A 109 -8.35 -16.33 0.31
CA ALA A 109 -7.39 -15.23 0.24
C ALA A 109 -6.33 -15.33 1.35
N SER A 110 -6.74 -15.65 2.58
CA SER A 110 -5.83 -15.80 3.72
C SER A 110 -4.79 -16.89 3.48
N LEU A 111 -5.20 -18.05 2.99
CA LEU A 111 -4.26 -19.13 2.70
C LEU A 111 -3.26 -18.74 1.60
N VAL A 112 -3.74 -18.06 0.55
CA VAL A 112 -2.89 -17.59 -0.54
C VAL A 112 -1.94 -16.49 -0.07
N ALA A 113 -2.39 -15.58 0.79
CA ALA A 113 -1.59 -14.47 1.31
C ALA A 113 -0.42 -14.92 2.20
N LEU A 114 -0.45 -16.14 2.71
CA LEU A 114 0.66 -16.73 3.47
C LEU A 114 1.83 -17.16 2.56
N LEU A 115 1.58 -17.47 1.28
CA LEU A 115 2.60 -18.02 0.38
C LEU A 115 3.78 -17.08 0.12
N PRO A 116 3.63 -15.78 -0.09
CA PRO A 116 4.76 -14.87 -0.25
C PRO A 116 5.76 -14.93 0.91
N CYS A 117 5.28 -15.09 2.15
CA CYS A 117 6.15 -15.24 3.32
C CYS A 117 6.99 -16.53 3.32
N LEU A 118 6.57 -17.59 2.61
CA LEU A 118 7.44 -18.75 2.40
C LEU A 118 8.70 -18.40 1.59
N GLY A 119 8.62 -17.33 0.78
CA GLY A 119 9.79 -16.78 0.09
C GLY A 119 10.92 -16.41 1.05
N VAL A 120 10.61 -15.94 2.26
CA VAL A 120 11.61 -15.66 3.30
C VAL A 120 12.37 -16.93 3.69
N THR A 121 11.65 -18.05 3.90
CA THR A 121 12.27 -19.35 4.16
C THR A 121 13.20 -19.74 3.02
N PHE A 122 12.72 -19.69 1.77
CA PHE A 122 13.53 -20.03 0.61
C PHE A 122 14.73 -19.10 0.45
N GLY A 123 14.56 -17.81 0.70
CA GLY A 123 15.63 -16.82 0.65
C GLY A 123 16.75 -17.12 1.66
N ILE A 124 16.40 -17.35 2.92
CA ILE A 124 17.37 -17.70 3.97
C ILE A 124 18.06 -19.03 3.66
N LEU A 125 17.32 -20.02 3.12
CA LEU A 125 17.91 -21.31 2.73
C LEU A 125 18.89 -21.16 1.57
N ILE A 126 18.57 -20.38 0.55
CA ILE A 126 19.47 -20.10 -0.58
C ILE A 126 20.74 -19.41 -0.08
N ALA A 127 20.60 -18.37 0.77
CA ALA A 127 21.74 -17.67 1.34
C ALA A 127 22.62 -18.62 2.18
N ASN A 128 22.01 -19.47 3.01
CA ASN A 128 22.74 -20.47 3.82
C ASN A 128 23.52 -21.46 2.92
N LEU A 129 22.92 -21.93 1.83
CA LEU A 129 23.60 -22.85 0.90
C LEU A 129 24.77 -22.18 0.18
N ILE A 130 24.66 -20.90 -0.17
CA ILE A 130 25.73 -20.14 -0.82
C ILE A 130 26.88 -19.88 0.14
N HIS A 131 26.59 -19.56 1.40
CA HIS A 131 27.59 -19.21 2.42
C HIS A 131 27.90 -20.35 3.39
N GLN A 132 27.73 -21.60 2.99
CA GLN A 132 27.88 -22.78 3.85
C GLN A 132 29.30 -22.94 4.42
N SER A 133 30.31 -22.36 3.77
CA SER A 133 31.69 -22.35 4.24
C SER A 133 31.96 -21.33 5.36
N ASP A 134 31.09 -20.35 5.56
CA ASP A 134 31.21 -19.32 6.59
C ASP A 134 30.51 -19.77 7.87
N THR A 135 31.22 -20.51 8.70
CA THR A 135 30.70 -21.03 9.97
C THR A 135 30.63 -19.99 11.09
N GLU A 136 31.21 -18.81 10.90
CA GLU A 136 31.14 -17.73 11.90
C GLU A 136 29.78 -17.01 11.87
N LEU A 137 29.18 -16.85 10.67
CA LEU A 137 27.94 -16.16 10.48
C LEU A 137 26.74 -17.10 10.19
N TRP A 138 27.00 -18.35 9.83
CA TRP A 138 25.97 -19.31 9.46
C TRP A 138 26.06 -20.59 10.30
N GLY A 139 24.99 -20.89 11.03
CA GLY A 139 24.83 -22.16 11.75
C GLY A 139 24.32 -23.28 10.84
N PRO A 140 24.18 -24.51 11.38
CA PRO A 140 23.62 -25.63 10.64
C PRO A 140 22.20 -25.33 10.15
N LEU A 141 21.88 -25.85 8.96
CA LEU A 141 20.57 -25.70 8.35
C LEU A 141 19.52 -26.47 9.18
N ASP A 142 18.53 -25.73 9.69
CA ASP A 142 17.43 -26.29 10.47
C ASP A 142 16.09 -25.66 10.06
N LEU A 143 15.29 -26.42 9.33
CA LEU A 143 13.96 -25.99 8.90
C LEU A 143 12.98 -25.84 10.06
N GLY A 144 13.21 -26.54 11.16
CA GLY A 144 12.35 -26.44 12.35
C GLY A 144 12.28 -25.04 12.94
N LYS A 145 13.38 -24.29 12.84
CA LYS A 145 13.48 -22.90 13.34
C LYS A 145 12.52 -21.94 12.64
N HIS A 146 12.04 -22.26 11.42
CA HIS A 146 11.10 -21.45 10.67
C HIS A 146 9.64 -21.63 11.10
N LEU A 147 9.29 -22.76 11.72
CA LEU A 147 7.90 -23.08 12.05
C LEU A 147 7.31 -22.15 13.11
N LYS A 148 8.00 -21.97 14.24
CA LYS A 148 7.51 -21.14 15.34
C LYS A 148 7.27 -19.68 14.93
N PRO A 149 8.23 -18.96 14.29
CA PRO A 149 8.00 -17.59 13.84
C PRO A 149 6.86 -17.51 12.84
N TYR A 150 6.72 -18.50 11.97
CA TYR A 150 5.66 -18.53 10.98
C TYR A 150 4.27 -18.59 11.65
N TRP A 151 4.08 -19.47 12.64
CA TRP A 151 2.85 -19.56 13.41
C TRP A 151 2.59 -18.36 14.31
N LEU A 152 3.63 -17.82 14.91
CA LEU A 152 3.49 -16.77 15.93
C LEU A 152 3.34 -15.38 15.32
N PHE A 153 3.97 -15.12 14.17
CA PHE A 153 4.00 -13.80 13.53
C PHE A 153 3.28 -13.79 12.18
N VAL A 154 3.66 -14.66 11.23
CA VAL A 154 3.18 -14.55 9.84
C VAL A 154 1.69 -14.78 9.72
N ILE A 155 1.18 -15.87 10.29
CA ILE A 155 -0.25 -16.21 10.19
C ILE A 155 -1.12 -15.15 10.87
N PRO A 156 -0.87 -14.74 12.14
CA PRO A 156 -1.66 -13.69 12.77
C PRO A 156 -1.58 -12.36 12.02
N ASN A 157 -0.38 -11.92 11.63
CA ASN A 157 -0.19 -10.64 10.95
C ASN A 157 -0.95 -10.60 9.61
N SER A 158 -0.87 -11.69 8.82
CA SER A 158 -1.63 -11.79 7.56
C SER A 158 -3.13 -11.68 7.78
N LEU A 159 -3.68 -12.33 8.83
CA LEU A 159 -5.10 -12.27 9.16
C LEU A 159 -5.51 -10.88 9.67
N ILE A 160 -4.69 -10.24 10.49
CA ILE A 160 -4.95 -8.91 11.06
C ILE A 160 -5.00 -7.87 9.93
N PHE A 161 -3.93 -7.75 9.13
CA PHE A 161 -3.89 -6.81 8.00
C PHE A 161 -4.94 -7.15 6.95
N GLY A 162 -5.08 -8.44 6.65
CA GLY A 162 -6.06 -8.95 5.70
C GLY A 162 -7.50 -8.63 6.07
N SER A 163 -7.87 -8.69 7.35
CA SER A 163 -9.21 -8.36 7.82
C SER A 163 -9.56 -6.89 7.55
N VAL A 164 -8.62 -5.96 7.78
CA VAL A 164 -8.80 -4.53 7.54
C VAL A 164 -8.96 -4.26 6.04
N VAL A 165 -8.05 -4.79 5.23
CA VAL A 165 -8.09 -4.59 3.77
C VAL A 165 -9.33 -5.20 3.15
N PHE A 166 -9.66 -6.46 3.51
CA PHE A 166 -10.85 -7.14 3.02
C PHE A 166 -12.15 -6.42 3.42
N ALA A 167 -12.18 -5.87 4.63
CA ALA A 167 -13.28 -5.08 5.14
C ALA A 167 -13.54 -3.85 4.25
N VAL A 168 -12.49 -3.05 4.04
CA VAL A 168 -12.59 -1.83 3.24
C VAL A 168 -12.89 -2.16 1.78
N ALA A 169 -12.24 -3.18 1.20
CA ALA A 169 -12.49 -3.66 -0.16
C ALA A 169 -13.94 -4.08 -0.37
N SER A 170 -14.50 -4.85 0.56
CA SER A 170 -15.88 -5.36 0.49
C SER A 170 -16.93 -4.24 0.54
N ILE A 171 -16.65 -3.16 1.28
CA ILE A 171 -17.58 -2.04 1.44
C ILE A 171 -17.41 -1.01 0.33
N THR A 172 -16.17 -0.59 0.07
CA THR A 172 -15.86 0.52 -0.86
C THR A 172 -15.81 0.05 -2.31
N ARG A 173 -15.44 -1.21 -2.53
CA ARG A 173 -15.24 -1.81 -3.87
C ARG A 173 -14.22 -1.03 -4.71
N ASN A 174 -13.27 -0.43 -4.05
CA ASN A 174 -12.25 0.42 -4.66
C ASN A 174 -10.88 0.07 -4.08
N THR A 175 -10.00 -0.40 -4.95
CA THR A 175 -8.64 -0.83 -4.64
C THR A 175 -7.82 0.26 -3.93
N LEU A 176 -7.99 1.54 -4.32
CA LEU A 176 -7.27 2.64 -3.67
C LEU A 176 -7.57 2.76 -2.19
N TYR A 177 -8.85 2.67 -1.80
CA TYR A 177 -9.23 2.74 -0.39
C TYR A 177 -8.74 1.53 0.41
N SER A 178 -8.65 0.37 -0.24
CA SER A 178 -8.11 -0.85 0.37
C SER A 178 -6.64 -0.69 0.75
N PHE A 179 -5.80 -0.22 -0.18
CA PHE A 179 -4.39 0.04 0.12
C PHE A 179 -4.21 1.22 1.08
N LEU A 180 -5.03 2.26 0.95
CA LEU A 180 -5.00 3.40 1.87
C LEU A 180 -5.37 2.98 3.30
N SER A 181 -6.27 2.03 3.47
CA SER A 181 -6.61 1.49 4.80
C SER A 181 -5.45 0.73 5.43
N LEU A 182 -4.65 0.02 4.64
CA LEU A 182 -3.42 -0.61 5.13
C LEU A 182 -2.42 0.45 5.60
N LEU A 183 -2.17 1.49 4.80
CA LEU A 183 -1.27 2.58 5.19
C LEU A 183 -1.75 3.31 6.43
N ALA A 184 -3.05 3.61 6.53
CA ALA A 184 -3.64 4.21 7.71
C ALA A 184 -3.43 3.33 8.95
N PHE A 185 -3.60 2.03 8.81
CA PHE A 185 -3.39 1.08 9.89
C PHE A 185 -1.92 1.04 10.32
N LEU A 186 -0.97 0.99 9.37
CA LEU A 186 0.47 1.04 9.66
C LEU A 186 0.87 2.35 10.34
N MET A 187 0.28 3.46 9.93
CA MET A 187 0.51 4.76 10.55
C MET A 187 0.02 4.79 12.01
N VAL A 188 -1.17 4.26 12.29
CA VAL A 188 -1.69 4.16 13.66
C VAL A 188 -0.74 3.34 14.52
N ILE A 189 -0.18 2.25 14.00
CA ILE A 189 0.83 1.45 14.70
C ILE A 189 2.06 2.31 15.05
N GLY A 190 2.62 3.01 14.06
CA GLY A 190 3.80 3.86 14.28
C GLY A 190 3.57 4.94 15.35
N VAL A 191 2.41 5.59 15.30
CA VAL A 191 2.01 6.59 16.29
C VAL A 191 1.86 5.98 17.70
N THR A 192 1.18 4.84 17.81
CA THR A 192 0.98 4.18 19.11
C THR A 192 2.29 3.71 19.73
N GLN A 193 3.22 3.20 18.91
CA GLN A 193 4.56 2.81 19.36
C GLN A 193 5.37 4.02 19.85
N SER A 194 5.35 5.13 19.11
CA SER A 194 6.03 6.37 19.53
C SER A 194 5.50 6.91 20.84
N VAL A 195 4.20 6.90 21.05
CA VAL A 195 3.58 7.34 22.31
C VAL A 195 3.94 6.41 23.46
N ALA A 196 3.87 5.10 23.24
CA ALA A 196 4.17 4.12 24.28
C ALA A 196 5.65 4.19 24.74
N SER A 197 6.57 4.41 23.81
CA SER A 197 8.00 4.55 24.12
C SER A 197 8.31 5.81 24.95
N GLN A 198 7.58 6.92 24.72
CA GLN A 198 7.78 8.16 25.47
C GLN A 198 7.22 8.13 26.89
N LEU A 199 6.17 7.35 27.10
CA LEU A 199 5.53 7.25 28.39
C LEU A 199 6.19 6.21 29.32
N ASP A 200 7.32 5.60 28.90
CA ASP A 200 7.98 4.48 29.59
C ASP A 200 7.06 3.29 29.88
N TYR A 201 5.96 3.16 29.13
CA TYR A 201 5.03 2.05 29.26
C TYR A 201 5.37 0.94 28.26
N GLU A 202 6.50 0.26 28.43
CA GLU A 202 6.95 -0.86 27.57
C GLU A 202 5.86 -1.94 27.42
N TRP A 203 5.12 -2.20 28.50
CA TRP A 203 4.01 -3.17 28.46
C TRP A 203 2.88 -2.73 27.52
N LEU A 204 2.59 -1.43 27.44
CA LEU A 204 1.57 -0.89 26.54
C LEU A 204 2.01 -0.99 25.09
N ALA A 205 3.28 -0.75 24.79
CA ALA A 205 3.85 -0.96 23.46
C ALA A 205 3.65 -2.39 23.00
N SER A 206 3.90 -3.38 23.89
CA SER A 206 3.70 -4.79 23.60
C SER A 206 2.24 -5.18 23.34
N TRP A 207 1.27 -4.52 23.97
CA TRP A 207 -0.17 -4.74 23.69
C TRP A 207 -0.62 -4.09 22.37
N LEU A 208 -0.15 -2.87 22.09
CA LEU A 208 -0.57 -2.06 20.96
C LEU A 208 0.10 -2.43 19.64
N ASP A 209 1.12 -3.28 19.66
CA ASP A 209 1.81 -3.74 18.46
C ASP A 209 1.13 -4.95 17.81
N PRO A 210 0.43 -4.81 16.67
CA PRO A 210 -0.17 -5.93 15.97
C PRO A 210 0.86 -6.85 15.30
N LEU A 211 2.09 -6.38 15.05
CA LEU A 211 3.16 -7.21 14.49
C LEU A 211 3.71 -8.20 15.52
N GLY A 212 3.65 -7.85 16.82
CA GLY A 212 4.22 -8.59 17.92
C GLY A 212 5.72 -8.44 18.07
N ALA A 213 6.30 -7.44 17.40
CA ALA A 213 7.71 -7.10 17.48
C ALA A 213 8.08 -6.66 18.91
N ALA A 214 7.31 -5.71 19.47
CA ALA A 214 7.57 -5.17 20.80
C ALA A 214 7.54 -6.26 21.89
N ALA A 215 6.57 -7.19 21.82
CA ALA A 215 6.49 -8.29 22.76
C ALA A 215 7.66 -9.31 22.58
N PHE A 216 8.14 -9.47 21.37
CA PHE A 216 9.32 -10.31 21.08
C PHE A 216 10.62 -9.64 21.53
N GLU A 217 10.79 -8.35 21.27
CA GLU A 217 11.93 -7.55 21.72
C GLU A 217 12.02 -7.51 23.24
N ASP A 218 10.91 -7.29 23.94
CA ASP A 218 10.85 -7.33 25.40
C ASP A 218 11.26 -8.70 25.95
N ALA A 219 10.77 -9.79 25.34
CA ALA A 219 11.10 -11.16 25.75
C ALA A 219 12.58 -11.53 25.53
N THR A 220 13.27 -10.84 24.61
CA THR A 220 14.67 -11.13 24.22
C THR A 220 15.63 -10.00 24.60
N LYS A 221 15.16 -8.95 25.30
CA LYS A 221 15.88 -7.73 25.66
C LYS A 221 17.21 -8.00 26.36
N TYR A 222 17.23 -8.95 27.27
CA TYR A 222 18.40 -9.30 28.06
C TYR A 222 19.19 -10.50 27.55
N TRP A 223 18.90 -10.97 26.34
CA TRP A 223 19.62 -12.08 25.75
C TRP A 223 21.02 -11.68 25.31
N THR A 224 22.00 -12.49 25.73
CA THR A 224 23.36 -12.39 25.23
C THR A 224 23.42 -12.86 23.77
N ILE A 225 24.54 -12.58 23.08
CA ILE A 225 24.76 -13.07 21.71
C ILE A 225 24.69 -14.60 21.66
N SER A 226 25.26 -15.28 22.66
CA SER A 226 25.17 -16.73 22.78
C SER A 226 23.73 -17.22 22.94
N ASP A 227 22.92 -16.54 23.76
CA ASP A 227 21.51 -16.87 23.93
C ASP A 227 20.73 -16.70 22.61
N ARG A 228 20.98 -15.61 21.89
CA ARG A 228 20.34 -15.34 20.58
C ARG A 228 20.70 -16.35 19.52
N ASN A 229 21.91 -16.94 19.59
CA ASN A 229 22.37 -17.96 18.66
C ASN A 229 21.84 -19.36 18.98
N THR A 230 21.65 -19.68 20.26
CA THR A 230 21.39 -21.05 20.72
C THR A 230 19.97 -21.29 21.21
N ARG A 231 19.33 -20.28 21.83
CA ARG A 231 17.99 -20.42 22.36
C ARG A 231 16.92 -20.37 21.27
N ASP A 232 15.87 -21.13 21.48
CA ASP A 232 14.68 -21.08 20.65
C ASP A 232 13.79 -19.89 21.06
N ILE A 233 12.87 -19.50 20.16
CA ILE A 233 11.96 -18.37 20.38
C ILE A 233 11.12 -18.60 21.63
N PRO A 234 11.14 -17.68 22.61
CA PRO A 234 10.32 -17.77 23.80
C PRO A 234 8.85 -17.50 23.43
N VAL A 235 7.96 -18.30 23.96
CA VAL A 235 6.52 -18.03 23.86
C VAL A 235 6.06 -17.52 25.23
N THR A 236 6.09 -16.19 25.40
CA THR A 236 5.66 -15.55 26.65
C THR A 236 4.15 -15.39 26.71
N ALA A 237 3.61 -15.28 27.93
CA ALA A 237 2.18 -15.01 28.12
C ALA A 237 1.77 -13.69 27.42
N MET A 238 2.64 -12.68 27.43
CA MET A 238 2.41 -11.40 26.78
C MET A 238 2.25 -11.54 25.26
N MET A 239 3.11 -12.33 24.61
CA MET A 239 2.98 -12.62 23.17
C MET A 239 1.67 -13.34 22.85
N VAL A 240 1.27 -14.30 23.66
CA VAL A 240 0.01 -15.04 23.46
C VAL A 240 -1.20 -14.12 23.62
N TRP A 241 -1.24 -13.30 24.68
CA TRP A 241 -2.33 -12.36 24.90
C TRP A 241 -2.41 -11.28 23.80
N ASN A 242 -1.27 -10.78 23.34
CA ASN A 242 -1.22 -9.87 22.20
C ASN A 242 -1.85 -10.52 20.95
N ARG A 243 -1.49 -11.77 20.63
CA ARG A 243 -2.08 -12.48 19.47
C ARG A 243 -3.58 -12.69 19.63
N ILE A 244 -4.06 -13.08 20.83
CA ILE A 244 -5.49 -13.24 21.12
C ILE A 244 -6.23 -11.92 20.93
N LEU A 245 -5.70 -10.81 21.44
CA LEU A 245 -6.29 -9.49 21.30
C LEU A 245 -6.46 -9.10 19.82
N TRP A 246 -5.36 -9.15 19.06
CA TRP A 246 -5.37 -8.69 17.68
C TRP A 246 -6.15 -9.61 16.73
N LEU A 247 -6.09 -10.93 16.91
CA LEU A 247 -6.95 -11.87 16.17
C LEU A 247 -8.42 -11.72 16.57
N GLY A 248 -8.69 -11.42 17.82
CA GLY A 248 -10.04 -11.07 18.29
C GLY A 248 -10.58 -9.84 17.58
N LEU A 249 -9.78 -8.76 17.52
CA LEU A 249 -10.13 -7.55 16.78
C LEU A 249 -10.33 -7.82 15.29
N ALA A 250 -9.44 -8.58 14.65
CA ALA A 250 -9.56 -8.98 13.25
C ALA A 250 -10.89 -9.74 13.00
N THR A 251 -11.25 -10.64 13.92
CA THR A 251 -12.51 -11.37 13.87
C THR A 251 -13.71 -10.43 14.01
N VAL A 252 -13.67 -9.49 14.95
CA VAL A 252 -14.73 -8.47 15.11
C VAL A 252 -14.89 -7.64 13.84
N VAL A 253 -13.80 -7.19 13.22
CA VAL A 253 -13.82 -6.47 11.95
C VAL A 253 -14.47 -7.29 10.85
N PHE A 254 -14.10 -8.57 10.71
CA PHE A 254 -14.69 -9.47 9.72
C PHE A 254 -16.19 -9.68 9.96
N LEU A 255 -16.61 -9.93 11.21
CA LEU A 255 -18.01 -10.10 11.58
C LEU A 255 -18.84 -8.84 11.31
N TRP A 256 -18.28 -7.67 11.63
CA TRP A 256 -18.90 -6.37 11.35
C TRP A 256 -19.15 -6.18 9.85
N VAL A 257 -18.16 -6.51 9.03
CA VAL A 257 -18.30 -6.44 7.56
C VAL A 257 -19.35 -7.42 7.07
N ALA A 258 -19.33 -8.67 7.53
CA ALA A 258 -20.30 -9.69 7.13
C ALA A 258 -21.75 -9.25 7.45
N ASN A 259 -21.95 -8.57 8.59
CA ASN A 259 -23.25 -8.02 8.95
C ASN A 259 -23.63 -6.81 8.04
N ARG A 260 -22.67 -5.95 7.75
CA ARG A 260 -22.91 -4.72 6.96
C ARG A 260 -23.01 -4.98 5.46
N PHE A 261 -22.38 -6.04 4.98
CA PHE A 261 -22.32 -6.38 3.56
C PHE A 261 -23.71 -6.62 2.96
N ARG A 262 -23.95 -6.06 1.79
CA ARG A 262 -25.17 -6.26 1.02
C ARG A 262 -24.81 -6.65 -0.40
N PHE A 263 -25.50 -7.65 -0.94
CA PHE A 263 -25.44 -7.97 -2.36
C PHE A 263 -26.15 -6.86 -3.16
N GLU A 264 -25.37 -5.98 -3.74
CA GLU A 264 -25.88 -4.88 -4.58
C GLU A 264 -25.52 -5.15 -6.03
N THR A 265 -26.51 -5.09 -6.90
CA THR A 265 -26.35 -5.15 -8.34
C THR A 265 -25.99 -3.75 -8.89
N ALA A 266 -25.32 -3.70 -10.06
CA ALA A 266 -24.90 -2.44 -10.70
C ALA A 266 -26.11 -1.51 -10.95
N VAL A 267 -27.23 -2.04 -11.36
CA VAL A 267 -28.49 -1.31 -11.63
C VAL A 267 -28.97 -0.54 -10.40
N ARG A 268 -28.87 -1.15 -9.20
CA ARG A 268 -29.30 -0.51 -7.96
C ARG A 268 -28.36 0.60 -7.50
N ARG A 269 -27.11 0.57 -7.94
CA ARG A 269 -26.06 1.54 -7.60
C ARG A 269 -26.22 2.82 -8.44
N GLU A 270 -26.56 2.71 -9.71
CA GLU A 270 -26.87 3.86 -10.58
C GLU A 270 -28.10 4.60 -10.09
N GLY A 271 -29.18 3.89 -9.75
CA GLY A 271 -30.38 4.49 -9.18
C GLY A 271 -30.14 5.28 -7.88
N ARG A 272 -29.14 4.88 -7.07
CA ARG A 272 -28.78 5.59 -5.83
C ARG A 272 -27.89 6.81 -6.06
N ARG A 273 -27.10 6.84 -7.13
CA ARG A 273 -26.30 7.99 -7.56
C ARG A 273 -27.14 9.08 -8.24
N TRP A 274 -28.24 8.69 -8.88
CA TRP A 274 -29.12 9.57 -9.63
C TRP A 274 -30.42 9.91 -8.90
N GLY A 275 -30.53 9.63 -7.61
CA GLY A 275 -31.69 9.91 -6.76
C GLY A 275 -32.07 11.40 -6.61
N GLY A 276 -31.45 12.29 -7.40
CA GLY A 276 -31.80 13.71 -7.49
C GLY A 276 -32.30 14.18 -8.86
N VAL A 277 -32.19 13.34 -9.90
CA VAL A 277 -32.70 13.72 -11.23
C VAL A 277 -33.74 12.70 -11.64
N ARG A 278 -35.00 13.04 -11.49
CA ARG A 278 -36.09 12.35 -12.18
C ARG A 278 -35.85 12.50 -13.68
N SER A 279 -35.29 11.48 -14.31
CA SER A 279 -35.33 11.36 -15.77
C SER A 279 -36.77 11.25 -16.16
N ALA A 280 -37.36 12.36 -16.56
CA ALA A 280 -38.57 12.32 -17.35
C ALA A 280 -38.22 11.56 -18.64
N VAL A 281 -38.61 10.30 -18.69
CA VAL A 281 -38.67 9.55 -19.95
C VAL A 281 -39.75 10.29 -20.76
N ILE A 282 -39.29 11.19 -21.62
CA ILE A 282 -40.15 11.74 -22.68
C ILE A 282 -40.35 10.56 -23.65
N VAL A 283 -41.43 9.84 -23.47
CA VAL A 283 -41.96 8.97 -24.51
C VAL A 283 -42.55 9.92 -25.55
N PRO A 284 -42.05 9.96 -26.77
CA PRO A 284 -42.74 10.72 -27.82
C PRO A 284 -44.03 9.99 -28.14
N GLN A 285 -45.17 10.47 -27.57
CA GLN A 285 -46.46 10.19 -28.14
C GLN A 285 -46.64 11.14 -29.31
N GLY A 286 -46.51 10.60 -30.50
CA GLY A 286 -46.75 11.34 -31.73
C GLY A 286 -46.76 10.36 -32.89
N GLY A 287 -47.89 9.72 -33.10
CA GLY A 287 -48.18 9.06 -34.38
C GLY A 287 -48.26 10.12 -35.48
N GLY A 288 -47.31 10.10 -36.37
CA GLY A 288 -47.28 10.83 -37.61
C GLY A 288 -46.48 10.03 -38.61
N SER A 289 -47.20 9.33 -39.50
CA SER A 289 -46.61 8.72 -40.69
C SER A 289 -46.02 9.83 -41.54
N ILE A 290 -44.69 9.87 -41.63
CA ILE A 290 -43.98 10.61 -42.68
C ILE A 290 -43.38 9.57 -43.59
N GLU A 291 -44.11 9.24 -44.68
CA GLU A 291 -43.51 8.70 -45.88
C GLU A 291 -42.68 9.81 -46.51
N GLY A 292 -41.38 9.71 -46.32
CA GLY A 292 -40.37 10.52 -46.98
C GLY A 292 -39.28 9.62 -47.46
N GLU A 293 -39.17 9.40 -48.75
CA GLU A 293 -38.09 8.73 -49.43
C GLU A 293 -36.77 9.33 -48.98
N VAL A 294 -36.01 8.60 -48.19
CA VAL A 294 -34.61 8.94 -47.88
C VAL A 294 -33.77 8.48 -49.07
N GLY A 295 -33.58 9.40 -49.99
CA GLY A 295 -32.56 9.27 -51.01
C GLY A 295 -31.19 9.17 -50.35
N VAL A 296 -30.61 8.00 -50.32
CA VAL A 296 -29.20 7.77 -49.94
C VAL A 296 -28.32 8.34 -51.07
N SER A 297 -28.10 9.63 -51.06
CA SER A 297 -26.98 10.22 -51.78
C SER A 297 -25.76 10.03 -50.91
N GLY A 298 -24.82 9.17 -51.35
CA GLY A 298 -23.51 8.95 -50.74
C GLY A 298 -22.64 10.21 -50.76
N GLY A 299 -23.00 11.18 -49.97
CA GLY A 299 -22.15 12.30 -49.58
C GLY A 299 -21.36 11.88 -48.36
N VAL A 300 -20.12 11.48 -48.56
CA VAL A 300 -19.12 11.55 -47.50
C VAL A 300 -19.16 13.00 -46.98
N LEU A 301 -19.83 13.22 -45.86
CA LEU A 301 -19.66 14.45 -45.11
C LEU A 301 -18.19 14.52 -44.72
N GLY A 302 -17.39 15.05 -45.65
CA GLY A 302 -16.09 15.60 -45.32
C GLY A 302 -16.36 16.71 -44.31
N VAL A 303 -16.29 16.37 -43.04
CA VAL A 303 -16.01 17.38 -42.02
C VAL A 303 -14.61 17.88 -42.35
N VAL A 304 -14.56 18.84 -43.30
CA VAL A 304 -13.43 19.74 -43.42
C VAL A 304 -13.50 20.60 -42.15
N GLY A 305 -13.13 19.99 -41.04
CA GLY A 305 -12.76 20.72 -39.87
C GLY A 305 -11.56 21.54 -40.32
N ASN A 306 -11.73 22.88 -40.42
CA ASN A 306 -10.60 23.78 -40.37
C ASN A 306 -9.76 23.27 -39.22
N GLY A 307 -8.66 22.57 -39.54
CA GLY A 307 -7.75 22.01 -38.56
C GLY A 307 -7.21 23.17 -37.73
N VAL A 308 -7.89 23.46 -36.65
CA VAL A 308 -7.30 24.25 -35.60
C VAL A 308 -6.14 23.38 -35.15
N GLN A 309 -4.97 23.61 -35.70
CA GLN A 309 -3.70 23.12 -35.21
C GLN A 309 -3.57 23.70 -33.79
N THR A 310 -4.26 23.05 -32.85
CA THR A 310 -4.10 23.37 -31.43
C THR A 310 -2.64 23.13 -31.12
N ARG A 311 -1.93 24.22 -30.83
CA ARG A 311 -0.52 24.17 -30.49
C ARG A 311 -0.34 23.11 -29.41
N TRP A 312 0.66 22.24 -29.54
CA TRP A 312 0.98 21.18 -28.59
C TRP A 312 0.99 21.66 -27.12
N LEU A 313 1.32 22.92 -26.88
CA LEU A 313 1.27 23.58 -25.57
C LEU A 313 -0.16 23.67 -25.03
N THR A 314 -1.15 24.03 -25.84
CA THR A 314 -2.55 24.08 -25.37
C THR A 314 -3.10 22.70 -25.06
N GLN A 315 -2.70 21.69 -25.83
CA GLN A 315 -3.04 20.28 -25.55
C GLN A 315 -2.38 19.82 -24.26
N PHE A 316 -1.10 20.14 -24.04
CA PHE A 316 -0.37 19.83 -22.81
C PHE A 316 -1.03 20.48 -21.59
N TRP A 317 -1.32 21.79 -21.63
CA TRP A 317 -1.95 22.48 -20.49
C TRP A 317 -3.35 21.97 -20.20
N SER A 318 -4.12 21.60 -21.21
CA SER A 318 -5.44 20.97 -21.04
C SER A 318 -5.34 19.60 -20.36
N ALA A 319 -4.40 18.75 -20.83
CA ALA A 319 -4.15 17.44 -20.23
C ALA A 319 -3.63 17.59 -18.78
N LEU A 320 -2.66 18.49 -18.56
CA LEU A 320 -2.10 18.77 -17.23
C LEU A 320 -3.18 19.22 -16.24
N ARG A 321 -4.03 20.16 -16.65
CA ARG A 321 -5.14 20.64 -15.80
C ARG A 321 -6.11 19.53 -15.46
N SER A 322 -6.43 18.66 -16.43
CA SER A 322 -7.29 17.50 -16.22
C SER A 322 -6.68 16.52 -15.22
N ASP A 323 -5.38 16.20 -15.37
CA ASP A 323 -4.69 15.25 -14.49
C ASP A 323 -4.46 15.82 -13.09
N MET A 324 -4.07 17.10 -12.98
CA MET A 324 -3.99 17.81 -11.69
C MET A 324 -5.32 17.82 -10.97
N SER A 325 -6.39 18.15 -11.66
CA SER A 325 -7.75 18.15 -11.10
C SER A 325 -8.17 16.76 -10.61
N ALA A 326 -7.86 15.73 -11.39
CA ALA A 326 -8.17 14.34 -11.04
C ALA A 326 -7.42 13.86 -9.78
N VAL A 327 -6.21 14.36 -9.52
CA VAL A 327 -5.41 14.02 -8.34
C VAL A 327 -5.80 14.90 -7.16
N VAL A 328 -5.69 16.22 -7.27
CA VAL A 328 -5.82 17.19 -6.17
C VAL A 328 -7.21 17.17 -5.55
N PHE A 329 -8.26 17.09 -6.38
CA PHE A 329 -9.63 17.04 -5.89
C PHE A 329 -10.11 15.60 -5.60
N SER A 330 -9.23 14.61 -5.69
CA SER A 330 -9.59 13.25 -5.30
C SER A 330 -9.72 13.15 -3.77
N LYS A 331 -10.74 12.43 -3.31
CA LYS A 331 -10.91 12.12 -1.88
C LYS A 331 -9.68 11.37 -1.32
N THR A 332 -9.04 10.57 -2.17
CA THR A 332 -7.83 9.80 -1.82
C THR A 332 -6.66 10.74 -1.50
N PHE A 333 -6.43 11.77 -2.32
CA PHE A 333 -5.38 12.75 -2.06
C PHE A 333 -5.62 13.50 -0.76
N LEU A 334 -6.85 13.95 -0.51
CA LEU A 334 -7.21 14.63 0.73
C LEU A 334 -6.98 13.76 1.98
N ILE A 335 -7.29 12.47 1.89
CA ILE A 335 -7.06 11.53 2.99
C ILE A 335 -5.55 11.32 3.21
N VAL A 336 -4.76 11.17 2.15
CA VAL A 336 -3.29 11.03 2.27
C VAL A 336 -2.68 12.32 2.82
N LEU A 337 -3.16 13.48 2.38
CA LEU A 337 -2.72 14.77 2.91
C LEU A 337 -3.02 14.90 4.42
N LEU A 338 -4.22 14.50 4.84
CA LEU A 338 -4.60 14.48 6.27
C LEU A 338 -3.68 13.54 7.06
N PHE A 339 -3.39 12.35 6.53
CA PHE A 339 -2.48 11.41 7.17
C PHE A 339 -1.06 11.95 7.26
N THR A 340 -0.58 12.63 6.21
CA THR A 340 0.72 13.32 6.24
C THR A 340 0.75 14.36 7.35
N LEU A 341 -0.29 15.16 7.46
CA LEU A 341 -0.44 16.19 8.50
C LEU A 341 -0.41 15.59 9.90
N ILE A 342 -1.16 14.53 10.13
CA ILE A 342 -1.21 13.82 11.41
C ILE A 342 0.17 13.20 11.72
N ASN A 343 0.79 12.50 10.76
CA ASN A 343 2.07 11.82 10.98
C ASN A 343 3.19 12.79 11.31
N VAL A 344 3.35 13.86 10.52
CA VAL A 344 4.36 14.89 10.75
C VAL A 344 4.07 15.65 12.06
N GLY A 345 2.81 16.04 12.28
CA GLY A 345 2.41 16.71 13.51
C GLY A 345 2.69 15.87 14.76
N PHE A 346 2.42 14.57 14.69
CA PHE A 346 2.73 13.64 15.77
C PHE A 346 4.23 13.47 15.97
N SER A 347 5.00 13.30 14.88
CA SER A 347 6.46 13.18 14.98
C SER A 347 7.11 14.42 15.55
N LEU A 348 6.56 15.61 15.30
CA LEU A 348 7.03 16.87 15.89
C LEU A 348 6.58 17.04 17.35
N ALA A 349 5.35 16.65 17.68
CA ALA A 349 4.81 16.78 19.04
C ALA A 349 5.41 15.78 20.03
N PHE A 350 5.69 14.57 19.56
CA PHE A 350 6.15 13.42 20.33
C PHE A 350 7.52 12.90 19.86
N GLY A 351 8.22 13.61 18.97
CA GLY A 351 9.60 13.29 18.61
C GLY A 351 10.54 13.52 19.79
N ASN A 352 11.52 12.65 19.95
CA ASN A 352 12.53 12.78 21.00
C ASN A 352 13.44 13.99 20.72
N PHE A 353 12.97 15.18 21.10
CA PHE A 353 13.80 16.40 21.13
C PHE A 353 14.56 16.52 22.44
N ASP A 354 14.58 15.49 23.26
CA ASP A 354 15.29 15.44 24.51
C ASP A 354 16.69 14.87 24.30
N SER A 355 17.70 15.69 24.47
CA SER A 355 19.09 15.27 24.55
C SER A 355 19.51 15.26 25.99
N TYR A 356 19.86 14.11 26.54
CA TYR A 356 20.25 13.94 27.95
C TYR A 356 19.19 14.41 28.98
N GLY A 357 17.89 14.18 28.66
CA GLY A 357 16.78 14.54 29.55
C GLY A 357 16.44 16.05 29.61
N VAL A 358 17.01 16.85 28.69
CA VAL A 358 16.73 18.27 28.56
C VAL A 358 16.10 18.52 27.18
N ARG A 359 14.96 19.23 27.17
CA ARG A 359 14.34 19.65 25.90
C ARG A 359 15.28 20.57 25.14
N THR A 360 15.63 20.15 23.90
CA THR A 360 16.41 20.99 23.01
C THR A 360 15.50 21.96 22.27
N PHE A 361 16.03 23.12 21.88
CA PHE A 361 15.31 24.05 21.02
C PHE A 361 15.05 23.42 19.67
N PRO A 362 13.87 23.65 19.04
CA PRO A 362 13.52 23.11 17.72
C PRO A 362 14.29 23.83 16.62
N VAL A 363 15.61 23.59 16.56
CA VAL A 363 16.45 24.16 15.50
C VAL A 363 16.10 23.59 14.13
N THR A 364 16.26 24.38 13.08
CA THR A 364 15.81 24.02 11.72
C THR A 364 16.35 22.67 11.25
N TYR A 365 17.61 22.37 11.54
CA TYR A 365 18.22 21.10 11.15
C TYR A 365 17.50 19.89 11.75
N GLN A 366 17.21 19.94 13.03
CA GLN A 366 16.50 18.87 13.75
C GLN A 366 15.04 18.72 13.25
N MET A 367 14.40 19.85 12.93
CA MET A 367 13.06 19.82 12.31
C MET A 367 13.06 19.13 10.97
N VAL A 368 14.03 19.47 10.11
CA VAL A 368 14.16 18.86 8.78
C VAL A 368 14.41 17.35 8.89
N GLU A 369 15.28 16.91 9.79
CA GLU A 369 15.55 15.49 10.01
C GLU A 369 14.29 14.74 10.48
N THR A 370 13.57 15.29 11.47
CA THR A 370 12.32 14.71 11.97
C THR A 370 11.23 14.66 10.89
N ILE A 371 11.07 15.75 10.15
CA ILE A 371 10.08 15.80 9.07
C ILE A 371 10.46 14.85 7.96
N SER A 372 11.72 14.80 7.52
CA SER A 372 12.16 13.91 6.43
C SER A 372 11.98 12.44 6.78
N SER A 373 12.26 12.05 8.01
CA SER A 373 12.04 10.66 8.47
C SER A 373 10.55 10.29 8.54
N ALA A 374 9.71 11.18 9.08
CA ALA A 374 8.27 10.99 9.15
C ALA A 374 7.60 11.05 7.77
N PHE A 375 8.19 11.81 6.84
CA PHE A 375 7.61 12.14 5.54
C PHE A 375 7.77 11.04 4.49
N LEU A 376 8.69 10.09 4.68
CA LEU A 376 9.06 9.14 3.63
C LEU A 376 7.88 8.24 3.18
N ILE A 377 7.09 7.76 4.11
CA ILE A 377 6.01 6.79 3.82
C ILE A 377 4.88 7.40 2.99
N MET A 378 4.50 8.65 3.24
CA MET A 378 3.33 9.26 2.60
C MET A 378 3.57 9.68 1.14
N PRO A 379 4.66 10.38 0.77
CA PRO A 379 5.03 10.61 -0.62
C PRO A 379 5.24 9.31 -1.40
N LEU A 380 5.81 8.28 -0.76
CA LEU A 380 5.95 6.97 -1.37
C LEU A 380 4.59 6.35 -1.72
N ALA A 381 3.63 6.44 -0.79
CA ALA A 381 2.27 6.01 -1.05
C ALA A 381 1.62 6.80 -2.18
N LEU A 382 1.81 8.13 -2.21
CA LEU A 382 1.34 8.97 -3.31
C LEU A 382 1.93 8.54 -4.65
N ILE A 383 3.25 8.32 -4.72
CA ILE A 383 3.92 7.85 -5.93
C ILE A 383 3.33 6.50 -6.34
N THR A 384 3.28 5.53 -5.42
CA THR A 384 2.77 4.20 -5.71
C THR A 384 1.37 4.25 -6.29
N PHE A 385 0.44 4.91 -5.62
CA PHE A 385 -0.98 4.86 -6.00
C PHE A 385 -1.31 5.75 -7.19
N PHE A 386 -0.83 6.99 -7.20
CA PHE A 386 -1.25 7.92 -8.25
C PHE A 386 -0.50 7.71 -9.56
N SER A 387 0.75 7.21 -9.55
CA SER A 387 1.39 6.76 -10.79
C SER A 387 0.58 5.62 -11.43
N GLY A 388 0.13 4.66 -10.63
CA GLY A 388 -0.74 3.59 -11.08
C GLY A 388 -2.09 4.12 -11.59
N VAL A 389 -2.76 4.99 -10.81
CA VAL A 389 -4.05 5.57 -11.23
C VAL A 389 -3.92 6.31 -12.56
N LEU A 390 -2.90 7.15 -12.72
CA LEU A 390 -2.72 7.94 -13.94
C LEU A 390 -2.35 7.07 -15.15
N VAL A 391 -1.58 6.01 -14.98
CA VAL A 391 -1.22 5.09 -16.07
C VAL A 391 -2.39 4.19 -16.46
N TRP A 392 -3.12 3.66 -15.47
CA TRP A 392 -4.16 2.65 -15.71
C TRP A 392 -5.55 3.25 -15.93
N ARG A 393 -5.82 4.50 -15.56
CA ARG A 393 -7.13 5.17 -15.68
C ARG A 393 -7.73 5.05 -17.08
N ASP A 394 -6.95 5.33 -18.09
CA ASP A 394 -7.43 5.34 -19.47
C ASP A 394 -7.63 3.93 -20.00
N ARG A 395 -6.82 2.96 -19.54
CA ARG A 395 -6.97 1.54 -19.87
C ARG A 395 -8.20 0.94 -19.18
N ASP A 396 -8.39 1.20 -17.89
CA ASP A 396 -9.53 0.70 -17.12
C ASP A 396 -10.88 1.24 -17.65
N ASN A 397 -10.90 2.47 -18.17
CA ASN A 397 -12.09 3.11 -18.75
C ASN A 397 -12.23 2.86 -20.27
N ARG A 398 -11.33 2.11 -20.90
CA ARG A 398 -11.24 1.91 -22.36
C ARG A 398 -11.14 3.21 -23.17
N PHE A 399 -10.73 4.29 -22.53
CA PHE A 399 -10.59 5.60 -23.14
C PHE A 399 -9.31 5.72 -23.98
N HIS A 400 -8.35 4.82 -23.76
CA HIS A 400 -7.09 4.76 -24.51
C HIS A 400 -7.29 4.54 -26.02
N GLU A 401 -8.37 3.82 -26.43
CA GLU A 401 -8.71 3.60 -27.85
C GLU A 401 -9.12 4.94 -28.52
N ILE A 402 -9.89 5.77 -27.81
CA ILE A 402 -10.32 7.09 -28.28
C ILE A 402 -9.13 8.04 -28.32
N LEU A 403 -8.30 8.05 -27.27
CA LEU A 403 -7.09 8.89 -27.22
C LEU A 403 -6.10 8.53 -28.33
N GLY A 404 -5.93 7.23 -28.61
CA GLY A 404 -5.06 6.74 -29.70
C GLY A 404 -5.53 7.13 -31.10
N ALA A 405 -6.81 7.42 -31.27
CA ALA A 405 -7.38 7.91 -32.54
C ALA A 405 -7.24 9.44 -32.70
N THR A 406 -6.79 10.16 -31.65
CA THR A 406 -6.56 11.61 -31.75
C THR A 406 -5.18 11.93 -32.32
N PRO A 407 -5.02 13.04 -33.07
CA PRO A 407 -3.73 13.43 -33.66
C PRO A 407 -2.78 14.05 -32.62
N VAL A 408 -2.90 13.70 -31.34
CA VAL A 408 -2.06 14.19 -30.25
C VAL A 408 -0.95 13.19 -29.95
N PRO A 409 0.33 13.58 -29.93
CA PRO A 409 1.43 12.68 -29.58
C PRO A 409 1.29 12.12 -28.17
N ASN A 410 1.53 10.83 -27.99
CA ASN A 410 1.48 10.15 -26.67
C ASN A 410 2.43 10.80 -25.63
N SER A 411 3.54 11.40 -26.10
CA SER A 411 4.49 12.13 -25.25
C SER A 411 3.86 13.30 -24.52
N VAL A 412 2.87 13.96 -25.12
CA VAL A 412 2.15 15.11 -24.49
C VAL A 412 1.37 14.62 -23.27
N PHE A 413 0.65 13.51 -23.39
CA PHE A 413 -0.10 12.95 -22.26
C PHE A 413 0.82 12.41 -21.16
N THR A 414 1.90 11.72 -21.55
CA THR A 414 2.88 11.20 -20.58
C THR A 414 3.57 12.32 -19.82
N ALA A 415 4.01 13.37 -20.53
CA ALA A 415 4.64 14.53 -19.92
C ALA A 415 3.67 15.28 -18.99
N ALA A 416 2.40 15.45 -19.39
CA ALA A 416 1.40 16.09 -18.55
C ALA A 416 1.16 15.32 -17.24
N ARG A 417 1.06 14.01 -17.29
CA ARG A 417 0.91 13.14 -16.10
C ARG A 417 2.11 13.26 -15.17
N TRP A 418 3.31 13.21 -15.75
CA TRP A 418 4.54 13.32 -14.97
C TRP A 418 4.64 14.67 -14.26
N VAL A 419 4.43 15.78 -14.99
CA VAL A 419 4.43 17.13 -14.42
C VAL A 419 3.33 17.31 -13.37
N ALA A 420 2.14 16.72 -13.56
CA ALA A 420 1.08 16.72 -12.57
C ALA A 420 1.52 16.08 -11.25
N MET A 421 2.19 14.93 -11.32
CA MET A 421 2.69 14.24 -10.13
C MET A 421 3.82 14.99 -9.45
N VAL A 422 4.74 15.58 -10.21
CA VAL A 422 5.80 16.45 -9.67
C VAL A 422 5.21 17.63 -8.90
N ALA A 423 4.20 18.30 -9.45
CA ALA A 423 3.53 19.42 -8.79
C ALA A 423 2.80 18.97 -7.50
N VAL A 424 2.17 17.78 -7.50
CA VAL A 424 1.54 17.18 -6.31
C VAL A 424 2.60 16.90 -5.25
N LEU A 425 3.70 16.24 -5.58
CA LEU A 425 4.77 15.94 -4.63
C LEU A 425 5.39 17.21 -4.05
N LEU A 426 5.63 18.22 -4.91
CA LEU A 426 6.15 19.51 -4.46
C LEU A 426 5.18 20.19 -3.49
N SER A 427 3.88 20.15 -3.75
CA SER A 427 2.88 20.73 -2.84
C SER A 427 2.88 20.06 -1.46
N VAL A 428 3.09 18.75 -1.42
CA VAL A 428 3.17 17.98 -0.17
C VAL A 428 4.47 18.30 0.58
N LEU A 429 5.61 18.44 -0.11
CA LEU A 429 6.88 18.86 0.50
C LEU A 429 6.79 20.28 1.09
N LEU A 430 6.19 21.22 0.35
CA LEU A 430 5.95 22.58 0.85
C LEU A 430 5.04 22.61 2.05
N LEU A 431 4.04 21.73 2.10
CA LEU A 431 3.20 21.56 3.29
C LEU A 431 4.03 21.08 4.50
N GLY A 432 4.94 20.12 4.30
CA GLY A 432 5.86 19.67 5.35
C GLY A 432 6.71 20.81 5.91
N ILE A 433 7.26 21.65 5.04
CA ILE A 433 8.01 22.86 5.45
C ILE A 433 7.09 23.79 6.25
N ALA A 434 5.88 24.06 5.79
CA ALA A 434 4.93 24.94 6.47
C ALA A 434 4.60 24.43 7.88
N ILE A 435 4.41 23.11 8.04
CA ILE A 435 4.16 22.49 9.35
C ILE A 435 5.38 22.67 10.27
N GLY A 436 6.60 22.43 9.76
CA GLY A 436 7.84 22.60 10.54
C GLY A 436 8.03 24.05 11.03
N VAL A 437 7.86 25.01 10.15
CA VAL A 437 7.95 26.45 10.49
C VAL A 437 6.85 26.85 11.48
N PHE A 438 5.64 26.36 11.31
CA PHE A 438 4.53 26.59 12.22
C PHE A 438 4.83 26.01 13.60
N TYR A 439 5.36 24.78 13.68
CA TYR A 439 5.76 24.17 14.95
C TYR A 439 6.86 24.98 15.65
N GLN A 440 7.92 25.38 14.93
CA GLN A 440 8.98 26.25 15.48
C GLN A 440 8.40 27.54 16.07
N TRP A 441 7.47 28.17 15.35
CA TRP A 441 6.80 29.38 15.81
C TRP A 441 6.01 29.15 17.11
N THR A 442 5.28 28.04 17.23
CA THR A 442 4.52 27.70 18.46
C THR A 442 5.43 27.44 19.66
N GLN A 443 6.66 26.98 19.42
CA GLN A 443 7.68 26.76 20.47
C GLN A 443 8.50 28.03 20.80
N GLY A 444 8.13 29.18 20.21
CA GLY A 444 8.83 30.47 20.43
C GLY A 444 10.16 30.63 19.69
N TYR A 445 10.48 29.71 18.76
CA TYR A 445 11.67 29.79 17.94
C TYR A 445 11.39 30.62 16.69
N THR A 446 12.08 31.74 16.52
CA THR A 446 11.81 32.72 15.43
C THR A 446 12.92 32.81 14.39
N ARG A 447 14.04 32.10 14.57
CA ARG A 447 15.16 32.09 13.59
C ARG A 447 14.94 31.03 12.51
N PHE A 448 13.96 31.27 11.63
CA PHE A 448 13.65 30.36 10.56
C PHE A 448 14.73 30.38 9.47
N GLN A 449 15.32 29.24 9.17
CA GLN A 449 16.29 29.10 8.08
C GLN A 449 15.62 28.47 6.87
N LEU A 450 14.77 29.21 6.17
CA LEU A 450 14.01 28.72 5.02
C LEU A 450 14.89 28.14 3.89
N GLY A 451 16.11 28.69 3.73
CA GLY A 451 17.09 28.15 2.78
C GLY A 451 17.47 26.69 3.07
N VAL A 452 17.65 26.33 4.36
CA VAL A 452 17.94 24.96 4.78
C VAL A 452 16.74 24.05 4.51
N TYR A 453 15.52 24.50 4.85
CA TYR A 453 14.32 23.75 4.53
C TYR A 453 14.18 23.45 3.03
N LEU A 454 14.38 24.46 2.17
CA LEU A 454 14.29 24.29 0.72
C LEU A 454 15.39 23.37 0.18
N GLN A 455 16.62 23.53 0.66
CA GLN A 455 17.74 22.71 0.23
C GLN A 455 17.53 21.22 0.59
N GLU A 456 17.16 20.92 1.81
CA GLU A 456 17.02 19.55 2.31
C GLU A 456 15.72 18.89 1.83
N MET A 457 14.58 19.59 1.98
CA MET A 457 13.28 19.00 1.66
C MET A 457 13.01 18.99 0.15
N VAL A 458 13.25 20.10 -0.55
CA VAL A 458 12.97 20.18 -2.00
C VAL A 458 14.18 19.70 -2.80
N GLY A 459 15.40 20.08 -2.40
CA GLY A 459 16.63 19.69 -3.08
C GLY A 459 16.91 18.21 -2.89
N ILE A 460 17.20 17.74 -1.67
CA ILE A 460 17.65 16.37 -1.43
C ILE A 460 16.46 15.39 -1.44
N THR A 461 15.48 15.58 -0.56
CA THR A 461 14.32 14.70 -0.47
C THR A 461 13.48 14.75 -1.74
N GLY A 462 13.28 15.94 -2.32
CA GLY A 462 12.54 16.12 -3.56
C GLY A 462 13.18 15.40 -4.75
N LEU A 463 14.51 15.48 -4.92
CA LEU A 463 15.22 14.73 -5.98
C LEU A 463 15.09 13.22 -5.81
N ARG A 464 15.21 12.72 -4.57
CA ARG A 464 14.97 11.29 -4.28
C ARG A 464 13.56 10.86 -4.67
N LEU A 465 12.55 11.66 -4.32
CA LEU A 465 11.15 11.37 -4.69
C LEU A 465 10.90 11.46 -6.20
N LEU A 466 11.57 12.38 -6.90
CA LEU A 466 11.49 12.45 -8.37
C LEU A 466 12.07 11.20 -9.03
N PHE A 467 13.19 10.69 -8.53
CA PHE A 467 13.77 9.44 -9.00
C PHE A 467 12.82 8.27 -8.79
N LEU A 468 12.25 8.14 -7.58
CA LEU A 468 11.25 7.13 -7.27
C LEU A 468 9.99 7.28 -8.15
N LEU A 469 9.59 8.51 -8.48
CA LEU A 469 8.45 8.76 -9.37
C LEU A 469 8.70 8.21 -10.78
N VAL A 470 9.90 8.42 -11.34
CA VAL A 470 10.29 7.84 -12.65
C VAL A 470 10.19 6.32 -12.60
N ILE A 471 10.73 5.70 -11.55
CA ILE A 471 10.67 4.25 -11.38
C ILE A 471 9.22 3.76 -11.24
N GLY A 472 8.39 4.48 -10.49
CA GLY A 472 6.96 4.18 -10.36
C GLY A 472 6.24 4.18 -11.71
N PHE A 473 6.45 5.20 -12.53
CA PHE A 473 5.88 5.25 -13.89
C PHE A 473 6.39 4.13 -14.78
N VAL A 474 7.69 3.82 -14.74
CA VAL A 474 8.29 2.71 -15.51
C VAL A 474 7.69 1.38 -15.06
N ALA A 475 7.63 1.11 -13.75
CA ALA A 475 7.06 -0.11 -13.20
C ALA A 475 5.60 -0.32 -13.66
N HIS A 476 4.76 0.73 -13.61
CA HIS A 476 3.37 0.66 -14.07
C HIS A 476 3.22 0.55 -15.58
N THR A 477 4.15 1.10 -16.34
CA THR A 477 4.12 1.03 -17.81
C THR A 477 4.50 -0.37 -18.30
N LEU A 478 5.48 -1.01 -17.68
CA LEU A 478 5.95 -2.36 -18.02
C LEU A 478 5.06 -3.47 -17.44
N ALA A 479 4.30 -3.19 -16.38
CA ALA A 479 3.48 -4.19 -15.74
C ALA A 479 2.32 -4.68 -16.63
N PRO A 480 1.98 -5.97 -16.62
CA PRO A 480 0.83 -6.51 -17.34
C PRO A 480 -0.52 -6.11 -16.71
N ASN A 481 -0.51 -5.76 -15.42
CA ASN A 481 -1.69 -5.28 -14.69
C ASN A 481 -1.26 -4.34 -13.55
N LYS A 482 -2.22 -3.56 -13.03
CA LYS A 482 -1.95 -2.56 -11.98
C LYS A 482 -1.36 -3.15 -10.70
N TYR A 483 -1.75 -4.36 -10.30
CA TYR A 483 -1.26 -4.98 -9.06
C TYR A 483 0.22 -5.37 -9.15
N VAL A 484 0.64 -5.87 -10.31
CA VAL A 484 2.06 -6.13 -10.59
C VAL A 484 2.86 -4.83 -10.59
N GLY A 485 2.31 -3.75 -11.14
CA GLY A 485 2.94 -2.42 -11.11
C GLY A 485 3.19 -1.93 -9.69
N TYR A 486 2.18 -2.01 -8.82
CA TYR A 486 2.31 -1.68 -7.40
C TYR A 486 3.39 -2.52 -6.71
N SER A 487 3.38 -3.84 -6.96
CA SER A 487 4.32 -4.76 -6.32
C SER A 487 5.75 -4.56 -6.77
N LEU A 488 5.98 -4.31 -8.06
CA LEU A 488 7.31 -4.02 -8.61
C LEU A 488 7.89 -2.73 -8.02
N PHE A 489 7.07 -1.69 -7.87
CA PHE A 489 7.51 -0.44 -7.28
C PHE A 489 7.84 -0.58 -5.80
N VAL A 490 6.96 -1.24 -5.01
CA VAL A 490 7.22 -1.51 -3.59
C VAL A 490 8.46 -2.38 -3.41
N PHE A 491 8.65 -3.39 -4.27
CA PHE A 491 9.86 -4.22 -4.26
C PHE A 491 11.13 -3.40 -4.47
N TYR A 492 11.13 -2.54 -5.50
CA TYR A 492 12.28 -1.65 -5.74
C TYR A 492 12.60 -0.80 -4.52
N PHE A 493 11.58 -0.15 -3.94
CA PHE A 493 11.76 0.70 -2.76
C PHE A 493 12.32 -0.02 -1.54
N VAL A 494 12.04 -1.31 -1.39
CA VAL A 494 12.52 -2.12 -0.27
C VAL A 494 13.98 -2.56 -0.48
N VAL A 495 14.39 -2.70 -1.75
CA VAL A 495 15.77 -3.10 -2.10
C VAL A 495 16.72 -1.90 -2.10
N ASP A 496 16.21 -0.67 -2.37
CA ASP A 496 16.95 0.60 -2.34
C ASP A 496 17.27 1.03 -0.90
#